data_086fa58e5b14a245748b4166d709a04a
#
_entry.id   086fa58e5b14a245748b4166d709a04a
#
_cell.length_a   1.000
_cell.length_b   1.000
_cell.length_c   1.000
_cell.angle_alpha   90.00
_cell.angle_beta   90.00
_cell.angle_gamma   90.00
#
_symmetry.space_group_name_H-M   'P 1'
#
loop_
_entity.id
_entity.type
_entity.pdbx_description
1 polymer ?
#
loop_
_entity_poly.entity_id
_entity_poly.type
_entity_poly.pdbx_seq_one_letter_code
_entity_poly.pdbx_strand_id
1 'polypeptide(L)'
;MDLITERPRILIVDDEPANLKVMREVLGNQYRLSFAKSGDAALALVEKEPPKLILLDIMMPNMSGFEVCQLLKQNPATEHIPV
;
A
#
# COMPACT_ATOMS: atom_id res chain seq x y z
N MET A 1 3.71 0.61 -26.90
CA MET A 1 3.34 -0.15 -25.71
C MET A 1 3.70 0.65 -24.46
N ASP A 2 2.76 0.82 -23.56
CA ASP A 2 3.01 1.51 -22.31
C ASP A 2 3.52 0.53 -21.25
N LEU A 3 4.82 0.55 -21.02
CA LEU A 3 5.45 -0.35 -20.06
C LEU A 3 5.07 -0.04 -18.61
N ILE A 4 4.63 1.19 -18.34
CA ILE A 4 4.24 1.59 -16.99
C ILE A 4 2.99 0.83 -16.55
N THR A 5 2.01 0.66 -17.44
CA THR A 5 0.77 -0.06 -17.11
C THR A 5 0.98 -1.53 -16.85
N GLU A 6 2.11 -2.10 -17.33
CA GLU A 6 2.44 -3.51 -17.12
C GLU A 6 3.21 -3.75 -15.81
N ARG A 7 3.70 -2.69 -15.16
CA ARG A 7 4.44 -2.82 -13.92
C ARG A 7 3.49 -3.17 -12.77
N PRO A 8 3.96 -4.01 -11.84
CA PRO A 8 3.14 -4.33 -10.67
C PRO A 8 2.83 -3.08 -9.85
N ARG A 9 1.63 -3.04 -9.31
CA ARG A 9 1.22 -1.96 -8.41
C ARG A 9 1.57 -2.33 -6.98
N ILE A 10 2.20 -1.39 -6.27
CA ILE A 10 2.52 -1.53 -4.86
C ILE A 10 1.85 -0.37 -4.12
N LEU A 11 1.12 -0.69 -3.05
CA LEU A 11 0.59 0.30 -2.14
C LEU A 11 1.57 0.48 -0.99
N ILE A 12 1.96 1.72 -0.74
CA ILE A 12 2.86 2.07 0.36
C ILE A 12 2.05 2.86 1.38
N VAL A 13 2.01 2.36 2.62
CA VAL A 13 1.23 2.94 3.70
C VAL A 13 2.17 3.42 4.78
N ASP A 14 2.25 4.73 4.98
CA ASP A 14 3.12 5.34 5.98
C ASP A 14 2.59 6.75 6.24
N ASP A 15 2.50 7.15 7.49
CA ASP A 15 2.01 8.48 7.86
C ASP A 15 3.08 9.56 7.73
N GLU A 16 4.34 9.19 7.49
CA GLU A 16 5.45 10.12 7.38
C GLU A 16 5.74 10.46 5.92
N PRO A 17 5.48 11.71 5.47
CA PRO A 17 5.69 12.08 4.06
C PRO A 17 7.11 11.88 3.56
N ALA A 18 8.10 12.06 4.42
CA ALA A 18 9.51 11.86 4.04
C ALA A 18 9.77 10.42 3.64
N ASN A 19 9.17 9.45 4.33
CA ASN A 19 9.32 8.04 3.99
C ASN A 19 8.67 7.72 2.64
N LEU A 20 7.51 8.29 2.38
CA LEU A 20 6.82 8.11 1.09
C LEU A 20 7.66 8.63 -0.06
N LYS A 21 8.31 9.77 0.14
CA LYS A 21 9.18 10.37 -0.88
C LYS A 21 10.37 9.46 -1.19
N VAL A 22 11.01 8.92 -0.16
CA VAL A 22 12.14 8.00 -0.33
C VAL A 22 11.70 6.76 -1.11
N MET A 23 10.56 6.18 -0.75
CA MET A 23 10.07 4.99 -1.44
C MET A 23 9.76 5.27 -2.91
N ARG A 24 9.23 6.45 -3.21
CA ARG A 24 9.00 6.86 -4.60
C ARG A 24 10.31 6.90 -5.39
N GLU A 25 11.36 7.46 -4.80
CA GLU A 25 12.67 7.56 -5.45
C GLU A 25 13.30 6.17 -5.67
N VAL A 26 13.15 5.28 -4.70
CA VAL A 26 13.75 3.95 -4.76
C VAL A 26 12.99 3.02 -5.72
N LEU A 27 11.66 3.04 -5.69
CA LEU A 27 10.83 2.03 -6.38
C LEU A 27 10.07 2.57 -7.60
N GLY A 28 9.97 3.87 -7.76
CA GLY A 28 9.08 4.48 -8.75
C GLY A 28 9.39 4.14 -10.20
N ASN A 29 10.62 3.72 -10.50
CA ASN A 29 11.01 3.35 -11.86
C ASN A 29 10.65 1.91 -12.22
N GLN A 30 10.38 1.06 -11.23
CA GLN A 30 10.14 -0.36 -11.43
C GLN A 30 8.70 -0.77 -11.16
N TYR A 31 7.97 0.01 -10.39
CA TYR A 31 6.63 -0.33 -9.93
C TYR A 31 5.70 0.85 -10.07
N ARG A 32 4.39 0.57 -10.23
CA ARG A 32 3.37 1.61 -10.09
C ARG A 32 3.06 1.75 -8.61
N LEU A 33 3.28 2.94 -8.08
CA LEU A 33 3.14 3.18 -6.65
C LEU A 33 1.84 3.92 -6.35
N SER A 34 1.16 3.48 -5.30
CA SER A 34 0.07 4.22 -4.66
C SER A 34 0.49 4.47 -3.21
N PHE A 35 0.03 5.57 -2.65
CA PHE A 35 0.43 5.99 -1.32
C PHE A 35 -0.80 6.23 -0.45
N ALA A 36 -0.73 5.79 0.80
CA ALA A 36 -1.74 6.08 1.80
C ALA A 36 -1.05 6.54 3.08
N LYS A 37 -1.59 7.55 3.73
CA LYS A 37 -1.02 8.12 4.95
C LYS A 37 -1.71 7.63 6.22
N SER A 38 -2.70 6.77 6.08
CA SER A 38 -3.45 6.22 7.21
C SER A 38 -3.99 4.85 6.86
N GLY A 39 -4.41 4.11 7.90
CA GLY A 39 -5.03 2.81 7.70
C GLY A 39 -6.34 2.91 6.93
N ASP A 40 -7.17 3.89 7.25
CA ASP A 40 -8.44 4.09 6.56
C ASP A 40 -8.23 4.38 5.07
N ALA A 41 -7.28 5.26 4.75
CA ALA A 41 -6.94 5.57 3.36
C ALA A 41 -6.42 4.34 2.63
N ALA A 42 -5.60 3.53 3.30
CA ALA A 42 -5.07 2.30 2.73
C ALA A 42 -6.19 1.31 2.37
N LEU A 43 -7.13 1.09 3.29
CA LEU A 43 -8.24 0.18 3.07
C LEU A 43 -9.11 0.64 1.90
N ALA A 44 -9.36 1.94 1.80
CA ALA A 44 -10.14 2.50 0.70
C ALA A 44 -9.44 2.31 -0.65
N LEU A 45 -8.12 2.52 -0.70
CA LEU A 45 -7.35 2.33 -1.93
C LEU A 45 -7.29 0.86 -2.36
N VAL A 46 -7.13 -0.06 -1.42
CA VAL A 46 -7.11 -1.49 -1.73
C VAL A 46 -8.43 -1.94 -2.34
N GLU A 47 -9.54 -1.44 -1.81
CA GLU A 47 -10.86 -1.76 -2.34
C GLU A 47 -11.04 -1.23 -3.76
N LYS A 48 -10.55 -0.02 -4.02
CA LYS A 48 -10.71 0.61 -5.33
C LYS A 48 -9.75 0.02 -6.38
N GLU A 49 -8.49 -0.18 -6.00
CA GLU A 49 -7.44 -0.65 -6.91
C GLU A 49 -6.54 -1.65 -6.18
N PRO A 50 -6.90 -2.94 -6.17
CA PRO A 50 -6.12 -3.93 -5.43
C PRO A 50 -4.67 -4.00 -5.91
N PRO A 51 -3.69 -3.82 -5.03
CA PRO A 51 -2.27 -3.91 -5.40
C PRO A 51 -1.78 -5.35 -5.41
N LYS A 52 -0.57 -5.55 -5.92
CA LYS A 52 0.10 -6.85 -5.85
C LYS A 52 0.82 -7.05 -4.53
N LEU A 53 1.20 -5.95 -3.86
CA LEU A 53 1.93 -5.97 -2.61
C LEU A 53 1.58 -4.71 -1.82
N ILE A 54 1.54 -4.84 -0.50
CA ILE A 54 1.36 -3.70 0.40
C ILE A 54 2.57 -3.62 1.32
N LEU A 55 3.25 -2.47 1.31
CA LEU A 55 4.30 -2.15 2.26
C LEU A 55 3.69 -1.27 3.33
N LEU A 56 3.68 -1.73 4.56
CA LEU A 56 2.83 -1.19 5.61
C LEU A 56 3.66 -0.83 6.85
N ASP A 57 3.62 0.45 7.23
CA ASP A 57 4.20 0.91 8.48
C ASP A 57 3.34 0.41 9.64
N ILE A 58 3.99 -0.10 10.68
CA ILE A 58 3.32 -0.61 11.87
C ILE A 58 2.90 0.54 12.80
N MET A 59 3.74 1.57 12.88
CA MET A 59 3.61 2.66 13.85
C MET A 59 2.86 3.85 13.24
N MET A 60 1.55 3.75 13.17
CA MET A 60 0.70 4.85 12.69
C MET A 60 -0.32 5.24 13.76
N PRO A 61 -0.71 6.53 13.83
CA PRO A 61 -1.76 6.95 14.75
C PRO A 61 -3.13 6.40 14.33
N ASN A 62 -4.04 6.28 15.29
CA ASN A 62 -5.42 5.85 15.13
C ASN A 62 -5.57 4.37 14.75
N MET A 63 -5.03 3.95 13.63
CA MET A 63 -5.07 2.55 13.21
C MET A 63 -3.65 2.08 12.91
N SER A 64 -3.15 1.12 13.69
CA SER A 64 -1.80 0.60 13.50
C SER A 64 -1.71 -0.26 12.23
N GLY A 65 -0.47 -0.49 11.76
CA GLY A 65 -0.26 -1.40 10.64
C GLY A 65 -0.74 -2.82 10.93
N PHE A 66 -0.66 -3.27 12.19
CA PHE A 66 -1.17 -4.58 12.56
C PHE A 66 -2.69 -4.67 12.37
N GLU A 67 -3.42 -3.61 12.72
CA GLU A 67 -4.87 -3.58 12.54
C GLU A 67 -5.24 -3.60 11.06
N VAL A 68 -4.53 -2.82 10.24
CA VAL A 68 -4.75 -2.82 8.78
C VAL A 68 -4.51 -4.21 8.20
N CYS A 69 -3.40 -4.84 8.58
CA CYS A 69 -3.06 -6.17 8.13
C CYS A 69 -4.15 -7.18 8.52
N GLN A 70 -4.62 -7.12 9.76
CA GLN A 70 -5.66 -8.01 10.25
C GLN A 70 -6.95 -7.86 9.42
N LEU A 71 -7.37 -6.63 9.17
CA LEU A 71 -8.58 -6.37 8.39
C LEU A 71 -8.46 -6.88 6.96
N LEU A 72 -7.29 -6.69 6.34
CA LEU A 72 -7.04 -7.18 4.99
C LEU A 72 -7.08 -8.71 4.94
N LYS A 73 -6.50 -9.38 5.94
CA LYS A 73 -6.44 -10.84 5.98
C LYS A 73 -7.77 -11.49 6.34
N GLN A 74 -8.67 -10.76 6.98
CA GLN A 74 -10.01 -11.23 7.29
C GLN A 74 -11.00 -11.08 6.12
N ASN A 75 -10.64 -10.29 5.10
CA ASN A 75 -11.51 -10.05 3.96
C ASN A 75 -11.14 -11.00 2.82
N PRO A 76 -12.06 -11.88 2.36
CA PRO A 76 -11.77 -12.80 1.27
C PRO A 76 -11.31 -12.13 -0.02
N ALA A 77 -11.72 -10.88 -0.25
CA ALA A 77 -11.31 -10.16 -1.45
C ALA A 77 -9.86 -9.71 -1.42
N THR A 78 -9.25 -9.60 -0.23
CA THR A 78 -7.90 -9.05 -0.06
C THR A 78 -6.93 -9.98 0.68
N GLU A 79 -7.40 -11.08 1.22
CA GLU A 79 -6.57 -11.97 2.05
C GLU A 79 -5.36 -12.53 1.30
N HIS A 80 -5.44 -12.63 0.00
CA HIS A 80 -4.36 -13.16 -0.84
C HIS A 80 -3.25 -12.16 -1.13
N ILE A 81 -3.43 -10.88 -0.80
CA ILE A 81 -2.44 -9.84 -1.11
C ILE A 81 -1.33 -9.88 -0.07
N PRO A 82 -0.05 -10.05 -0.48
CA PRO A 82 1.07 -9.99 0.46
C PRO A 82 1.19 -8.60 1.12
N VAL A 83 1.47 -8.60 2.40
CA VAL A 83 1.60 -7.37 3.19
C VAL A 83 2.95 -7.34 3.89
#